data_85e61e5ab3be16c75d6659ae20bb190b
#
_entry.id   85e61e5ab3be16c75d6659ae20bb190b
#
_cell.length_a   1.000
_cell.length_b   1.000
_cell.length_c   1.000
_cell.angle_alpha   90.00
_cell.angle_beta   90.00
_cell.angle_gamma   90.00
#
_symmetry.space_group_name_H-M   'P 1'
#
loop_
_entity.id
_entity.type
_entity.pdbx_description
1 polymer ?
#
loop_
_entity_poly.entity_id
_entity_poly.type
_entity_poly.pdbx_seq_one_letter_code
_entity_poly.pdbx_strand_id
1 'polypeptide(L)'
;GQYCALARGLDVIGDRWTLLVVRELLAGSRHYSELLGGLPGIATNLLADRLRSLEERGVVARDADGGYQLTEWGQGLSEVLYAVARWAVPLMAEPAGDDAFRSSWLALPVAVIWGGVDQHRPRMTIEVRTGDAPMTIESRNGQVWVEPRRARWPDLVLTGPPDGIVGVLTGALDETSASDRGVSIQGDADRLAQLRSPS
;
A
#
# COMPACT_ATOMS: atom_id res chain seq x y z
N GLY A 1 -18.34 2.16 -28.82
CA GLY A 1 -17.54 2.85 -27.81
C GLY A 1 -18.32 4.01 -27.21
N GLN A 2 -18.00 4.39 -25.97
CA GLN A 2 -18.63 5.52 -25.31
C GLN A 2 -17.67 6.72 -25.30
N TYR A 3 -18.16 7.91 -25.66
CA TYR A 3 -17.39 9.16 -25.52
C TYR A 3 -17.57 9.71 -24.10
N CYS A 4 -16.93 9.04 -23.15
CA CYS A 4 -17.01 9.31 -21.72
C CYS A 4 -15.62 9.07 -21.09
N ALA A 5 -15.12 10.00 -20.27
CA ALA A 5 -13.81 9.87 -19.64
C ALA A 5 -13.71 8.60 -18.77
N LEU A 6 -14.76 8.29 -18.01
CA LEU A 6 -14.82 7.06 -17.21
C LEU A 6 -14.71 5.81 -18.09
N ALA A 7 -15.49 5.73 -19.19
CA ALA A 7 -15.44 4.59 -20.10
C ALA A 7 -14.03 4.43 -20.71
N ARG A 8 -13.41 5.54 -21.15
CA ARG A 8 -12.05 5.52 -21.67
C ARG A 8 -11.02 5.12 -20.62
N GLY A 9 -11.17 5.56 -19.37
CA GLY A 9 -10.34 5.12 -18.25
C GLY A 9 -10.49 3.60 -18.03
N LEU A 10 -11.72 3.08 -18.01
CA LEU A 10 -11.98 1.65 -17.85
C LEU A 10 -11.46 0.81 -19.02
N ASP A 11 -11.35 1.34 -20.24
CA ASP A 11 -10.68 0.67 -21.35
C ASP A 11 -9.18 0.43 -21.07
N VAL A 12 -8.59 1.18 -20.13
CA VAL A 12 -7.17 1.06 -19.72
C VAL A 12 -7.02 0.20 -18.47
N ILE A 13 -7.83 0.46 -17.43
CA ILE A 13 -7.66 -0.09 -16.08
C ILE A 13 -8.79 -1.04 -15.65
N GLY A 14 -9.74 -1.36 -16.52
CA GLY A 14 -10.98 -2.08 -16.15
C GLY A 14 -10.80 -3.57 -15.83
N ASP A 15 -9.59 -4.12 -15.90
CA ASP A 15 -9.31 -5.48 -15.43
C ASP A 15 -8.68 -5.48 -14.02
N ARG A 16 -8.90 -6.58 -13.30
CA ARG A 16 -8.42 -6.74 -11.91
C ARG A 16 -6.91 -6.51 -11.76
N TRP A 17 -6.12 -7.01 -12.71
CA TRP A 17 -4.67 -7.08 -12.54
C TRP A 17 -3.98 -5.75 -12.82
N THR A 18 -4.57 -4.91 -13.66
CA THR A 18 -3.96 -3.61 -14.02
C THR A 18 -3.73 -2.74 -12.79
N LEU A 19 -4.73 -2.51 -11.97
CA LEU A 19 -4.55 -1.70 -10.74
C LEU A 19 -3.64 -2.39 -9.72
N LEU A 20 -3.60 -3.73 -9.69
CA LEU A 20 -2.68 -4.45 -8.82
C LEU A 20 -1.22 -4.32 -9.30
N VAL A 21 -0.96 -4.33 -10.61
CA VAL A 21 0.36 -4.01 -11.18
C VAL A 21 0.77 -2.58 -10.84
N VAL A 22 -0.13 -1.61 -11.01
CA VAL A 22 0.12 -0.21 -10.63
C VAL A 22 0.47 -0.10 -9.16
N ARG A 23 -0.23 -0.82 -8.26
CA ARG A 23 0.08 -0.86 -6.82
C ARG A 23 1.53 -1.28 -6.57
N GLU A 24 2.00 -2.33 -7.23
CA GLU A 24 3.38 -2.81 -7.05
C GLU A 24 4.41 -1.76 -7.53
N LEU A 25 4.08 -1.00 -8.58
CA LEU A 25 4.96 0.01 -9.17
C LEU A 25 4.92 1.37 -8.46
N LEU A 26 3.94 1.64 -7.60
CA LEU A 26 3.91 2.87 -6.79
C LEU A 26 5.11 2.98 -5.83
N ALA A 27 5.65 1.84 -5.40
CA ALA A 27 6.83 1.79 -4.53
C ALA A 27 8.16 1.99 -5.29
N GLY A 28 8.13 2.16 -6.60
CA GLY A 28 9.29 2.33 -7.47
C GLY A 28 9.38 1.30 -8.58
N SER A 29 10.49 1.33 -9.31
CA SER A 29 10.75 0.40 -10.39
C SER A 29 10.86 -1.05 -9.89
N ARG A 30 10.36 -1.99 -10.70
CA ARG A 30 10.36 -3.44 -10.42
C ARG A 30 10.72 -4.24 -11.67
N HIS A 31 11.53 -5.25 -11.49
CA HIS A 31 11.73 -6.26 -12.53
C HIS A 31 10.52 -7.20 -12.65
N TYR A 32 10.40 -7.86 -13.80
CA TYR A 32 9.29 -8.80 -14.07
C TYR A 32 9.13 -9.86 -12.98
N SER A 33 10.22 -10.44 -12.50
CA SER A 33 10.21 -11.47 -11.45
C SER A 33 9.70 -10.95 -10.12
N GLU A 34 10.00 -9.70 -9.77
CA GLU A 34 9.51 -9.05 -8.55
C GLU A 34 8.01 -8.78 -8.64
N LEU A 35 7.53 -8.28 -9.80
CA LEU A 35 6.10 -8.11 -10.06
C LEU A 35 5.34 -9.43 -9.99
N LEU A 36 5.89 -10.49 -10.59
CA LEU A 36 5.28 -11.82 -10.54
C LEU A 36 5.20 -12.33 -9.08
N GLY A 37 6.25 -12.13 -8.29
CA GLY A 37 6.27 -12.48 -6.87
C GLY A 37 5.33 -11.62 -6.02
N GLY A 38 5.10 -10.35 -6.39
CA GLY A 38 4.19 -9.41 -5.73
C GLY A 38 2.70 -9.62 -6.07
N LEU A 39 2.39 -10.45 -7.06
CA LEU A 39 1.03 -10.64 -7.59
C LEU A 39 0.59 -12.12 -7.50
N PRO A 40 0.34 -12.66 -6.30
CA PRO A 40 -0.06 -14.06 -6.13
C PRO A 40 -1.29 -14.40 -6.97
N GLY A 41 -1.20 -15.52 -7.70
CA GLY A 41 -2.29 -16.02 -8.54
C GLY A 41 -2.36 -15.45 -9.96
N ILE A 42 -1.50 -14.50 -10.33
CA ILE A 42 -1.42 -14.07 -11.73
C ILE A 42 -0.66 -15.11 -12.57
N ALA A 43 -1.20 -15.45 -13.74
CA ALA A 43 -0.46 -16.27 -14.70
C ALA A 43 0.64 -15.44 -15.40
N THR A 44 1.79 -16.07 -15.68
CA THR A 44 2.95 -15.38 -16.26
C THR A 44 2.63 -14.70 -17.60
N ASN A 45 1.91 -15.39 -18.49
CA ASN A 45 1.48 -14.83 -19.78
C ASN A 45 0.56 -13.62 -19.59
N LEU A 46 -0.35 -13.67 -18.60
CA LEU A 46 -1.27 -12.59 -18.32
C LEU A 46 -0.53 -11.35 -17.79
N LEU A 47 0.47 -11.52 -16.91
CA LEU A 47 1.31 -10.40 -16.46
C LEU A 47 2.05 -9.77 -17.63
N ALA A 48 2.66 -10.60 -18.52
CA ALA A 48 3.35 -10.10 -19.70
C ALA A 48 2.45 -9.30 -20.63
N ASP A 49 1.21 -9.78 -20.85
CA ASP A 49 0.23 -9.09 -21.69
C ASP A 49 -0.24 -7.77 -21.05
N ARG A 50 -0.44 -7.74 -19.73
CA ARG A 50 -0.80 -6.51 -19.01
C ARG A 50 0.30 -5.46 -19.06
N LEU A 51 1.54 -5.87 -18.82
CA LEU A 51 2.69 -4.95 -18.89
C LEU A 51 2.85 -4.37 -20.30
N ARG A 52 2.75 -5.21 -21.35
CA ARG A 52 2.79 -4.75 -22.75
C ARG A 52 1.68 -3.73 -23.03
N SER A 53 0.43 -4.04 -22.64
CA SER A 53 -0.70 -3.13 -22.85
C SER A 53 -0.51 -1.80 -22.08
N LEU A 54 0.06 -1.82 -20.90
CA LEU A 54 0.33 -0.62 -20.11
C LEU A 54 1.49 0.20 -20.71
N GLU A 55 2.51 -0.44 -21.28
CA GLU A 55 3.58 0.24 -22.02
C GLU A 55 3.02 0.91 -23.30
N GLU A 56 2.23 0.20 -24.10
CA GLU A 56 1.58 0.72 -25.32
C GLU A 56 0.66 1.92 -25.03
N ARG A 57 0.05 1.94 -23.88
CA ARG A 57 -0.84 3.04 -23.43
C ARG A 57 -0.09 4.17 -22.71
N GLY A 58 1.22 4.03 -22.49
CA GLY A 58 2.06 5.04 -21.83
C GLY A 58 1.83 5.17 -20.31
N VAL A 59 1.24 4.17 -19.66
CA VAL A 59 1.07 4.13 -18.21
C VAL A 59 2.36 3.65 -17.52
N VAL A 60 3.05 2.70 -18.14
CA VAL A 60 4.30 2.10 -17.68
C VAL A 60 5.39 2.34 -18.72
N ALA A 61 6.62 2.46 -18.28
CA ALA A 61 7.81 2.53 -19.12
C ALA A 61 8.90 1.62 -18.55
N ARG A 62 9.91 1.30 -19.39
CA ARG A 62 11.14 0.67 -18.93
C ARG A 62 12.11 1.71 -18.39
N ASP A 63 12.76 1.37 -17.28
CA ASP A 63 13.91 2.13 -16.80
C ASP A 63 15.21 1.69 -17.50
N ALA A 64 16.34 2.32 -17.11
CA ALA A 64 17.65 2.05 -17.69
C ALA A 64 18.15 0.61 -17.44
N ASP A 65 17.69 -0.01 -16.35
CA ASP A 65 18.08 -1.37 -15.95
C ASP A 65 17.10 -2.45 -16.46
N GLY A 66 16.10 -2.03 -17.28
CA GLY A 66 15.07 -2.90 -17.84
C GLY A 66 13.94 -3.24 -16.89
N GLY A 67 13.88 -2.60 -15.73
CA GLY A 67 12.75 -2.64 -14.81
C GLY A 67 11.53 -1.90 -15.37
N TYR A 68 10.36 -2.16 -14.83
CA TYR A 68 9.14 -1.42 -15.13
C TYR A 68 8.91 -0.33 -14.09
N GLN A 69 8.52 0.85 -14.53
CA GLN A 69 8.17 1.97 -13.68
C GLN A 69 6.93 2.70 -14.21
N LEU A 70 6.21 3.39 -13.33
CA LEU A 70 5.12 4.26 -13.75
C LEU A 70 5.67 5.51 -14.45
N THR A 71 5.03 5.89 -15.56
CA THR A 71 5.22 7.21 -16.16
C THR A 71 4.56 8.30 -15.29
N GLU A 72 4.77 9.57 -15.60
CA GLU A 72 4.07 10.68 -14.93
C GLU A 72 2.54 10.51 -15.03
N TRP A 73 2.03 10.12 -16.20
CA TRP A 73 0.61 9.81 -16.37
C TRP A 73 0.18 8.58 -15.57
N GLY A 74 1.00 7.54 -15.52
CA GLY A 74 0.75 6.34 -14.71
C GLY A 74 0.71 6.64 -13.21
N GLN A 75 1.54 7.58 -12.72
CA GLN A 75 1.51 8.03 -11.33
C GLN A 75 0.15 8.65 -10.94
N GLY A 76 -0.55 9.28 -11.89
CA GLY A 76 -1.90 9.79 -11.68
C GLY A 76 -2.93 8.73 -11.26
N LEU A 77 -2.66 7.44 -11.51
CA LEU A 77 -3.50 6.34 -11.04
C LEU A 77 -3.43 6.09 -9.52
N SER A 78 -2.48 6.71 -8.81
CA SER A 78 -2.39 6.62 -7.36
C SER A 78 -3.69 7.08 -6.68
N GLU A 79 -4.26 8.19 -7.11
CA GLU A 79 -5.52 8.71 -6.56
C GLU A 79 -6.71 7.76 -6.82
N VAL A 80 -6.74 7.14 -8.00
CA VAL A 80 -7.75 6.12 -8.33
C VAL A 80 -7.61 4.92 -7.41
N LEU A 81 -6.38 4.44 -7.19
CA LEU A 81 -6.09 3.35 -6.27
C LEU A 81 -6.51 3.66 -4.84
N TYR A 82 -6.18 4.86 -4.35
CA TYR A 82 -6.57 5.29 -3.00
C TYR A 82 -8.09 5.43 -2.86
N ALA A 83 -8.78 5.92 -3.90
CA ALA A 83 -10.25 6.01 -3.91
C ALA A 83 -10.90 4.62 -3.85
N VAL A 84 -10.41 3.67 -4.66
CA VAL A 84 -10.89 2.28 -4.63
C VAL A 84 -10.60 1.63 -3.29
N ALA A 85 -9.39 1.81 -2.74
CA ALA A 85 -9.02 1.25 -1.45
C ALA A 85 -9.91 1.79 -0.31
N ARG A 86 -10.17 3.10 -0.26
CA ARG A 86 -11.08 3.71 0.73
C ARG A 86 -12.50 3.15 0.61
N TRP A 87 -13.01 3.04 -0.61
CA TRP A 87 -14.35 2.49 -0.85
C TRP A 87 -14.45 1.01 -0.43
N ALA A 88 -13.37 0.25 -0.60
CA ALA A 88 -13.32 -1.18 -0.31
C ALA A 88 -13.05 -1.53 1.17
N VAL A 89 -12.74 -0.55 2.04
CA VAL A 89 -12.46 -0.80 3.46
C VAL A 89 -13.52 -1.68 4.15
N PRO A 90 -14.85 -1.51 3.93
CA PRO A 90 -15.84 -2.38 4.55
C PRO A 90 -15.72 -3.86 4.17
N LEU A 91 -15.12 -4.17 3.01
CA LEU A 91 -14.90 -5.55 2.58
C LEU A 91 -13.77 -6.25 3.37
N MET A 92 -12.98 -5.48 4.12
CA MET A 92 -11.92 -6.00 4.98
C MET A 92 -12.41 -6.38 6.39
N ALA A 93 -13.70 -6.24 6.68
CA ALA A 93 -14.28 -6.55 8.00
C ALA A 93 -14.25 -8.05 8.33
N GLU A 94 -14.32 -8.90 7.32
CA GLU A 94 -14.20 -10.35 7.47
C GLU A 94 -12.76 -10.79 7.24
N PRO A 95 -12.18 -11.62 8.14
CA PRO A 95 -10.86 -12.20 7.90
C PRO A 95 -10.87 -13.02 6.61
N ALA A 96 -9.90 -12.82 5.77
CA ALA A 96 -9.87 -13.39 4.44
C ALA A 96 -9.33 -14.84 4.37
N GLY A 97 -9.37 -15.58 5.46
CA GLY A 97 -8.96 -17.00 5.48
C GLY A 97 -7.55 -17.23 4.94
N ASP A 98 -7.45 -17.85 3.77
CA ASP A 98 -6.16 -18.20 3.12
C ASP A 98 -5.63 -17.10 2.17
N ASP A 99 -6.13 -15.86 2.26
CA ASP A 99 -5.67 -14.78 1.40
C ASP A 99 -4.18 -14.49 1.62
N ALA A 100 -3.46 -14.37 0.52
CA ALA A 100 -2.05 -13.98 0.56
C ALA A 100 -1.92 -12.53 1.07
N PHE A 101 -0.92 -12.29 1.90
CA PHE A 101 -0.53 -10.96 2.36
C PHE A 101 0.96 -10.72 2.12
N ARG A 102 1.30 -9.51 1.72
CA ARG A 102 2.67 -9.01 1.59
C ARG A 102 2.82 -7.74 2.43
N SER A 103 3.91 -7.65 3.17
CA SER A 103 4.20 -6.48 4.02
C SER A 103 4.21 -5.17 3.23
N SER A 104 4.70 -5.19 1.99
CA SER A 104 4.71 -4.03 1.08
C SER A 104 3.32 -3.47 0.79
N TRP A 105 2.27 -4.28 0.90
CA TRP A 105 0.90 -3.81 0.66
C TRP A 105 0.39 -2.87 1.75
N LEU A 106 1.05 -2.81 2.92
CA LEU A 106 0.76 -1.81 3.95
C LEU A 106 0.97 -0.37 3.48
N ALA A 107 1.78 -0.16 2.45
CA ALA A 107 1.97 1.20 1.91
C ALA A 107 0.65 1.82 1.43
N LEU A 108 -0.26 1.02 0.88
CA LEU A 108 -1.56 1.50 0.40
C LEU A 108 -2.49 1.97 1.53
N PRO A 109 -2.82 1.18 2.57
CA PRO A 109 -3.64 1.67 3.68
C PRO A 109 -2.98 2.84 4.41
N VAL A 110 -1.66 2.85 4.60
CA VAL A 110 -0.94 3.98 5.19
C VAL A 110 -1.12 5.26 4.37
N ALA A 111 -0.98 5.18 3.04
CA ALA A 111 -1.21 6.32 2.15
C ALA A 111 -2.68 6.79 2.15
N VAL A 112 -3.63 5.86 2.32
CA VAL A 112 -5.07 6.19 2.44
C VAL A 112 -5.38 6.91 3.75
N ILE A 113 -4.78 6.47 4.86
CA ILE A 113 -5.05 7.00 6.21
C ILE A 113 -4.30 8.30 6.44
N TRP A 114 -3.03 8.34 6.06
CA TRP A 114 -2.10 9.43 6.38
C TRP A 114 -1.54 10.13 5.14
N GLY A 115 -2.16 9.97 3.98
CA GLY A 115 -1.77 10.67 2.76
C GLY A 115 -1.88 12.19 2.89
N GLY A 116 -1.19 12.90 1.99
CA GLY A 116 -1.11 14.34 2.02
C GLY A 116 -0.05 14.87 3.00
N VAL A 117 0.08 16.22 3.02
CA VAL A 117 1.04 16.93 3.88
C VAL A 117 0.27 17.58 5.02
N ASP A 118 0.60 17.20 6.24
CA ASP A 118 0.09 17.82 7.47
C ASP A 118 1.28 18.32 8.29
N GLN A 119 1.47 19.64 8.31
CA GLN A 119 2.60 20.31 8.98
C GLN A 119 2.64 20.09 10.50
N HIS A 120 1.50 19.73 11.11
CA HIS A 120 1.39 19.47 12.55
C HIS A 120 1.63 18.00 12.90
N ARG A 121 1.76 17.14 11.89
CA ARG A 121 2.02 15.71 12.11
C ARG A 121 3.34 15.50 12.83
N PRO A 122 3.36 14.80 13.97
CA PRO A 122 4.59 14.59 14.74
C PRO A 122 5.58 13.74 13.97
N ARG A 123 6.87 13.98 14.20
CA ARG A 123 7.91 13.07 13.75
C ARG A 123 7.83 11.77 14.53
N MET A 124 7.73 10.64 13.83
CA MET A 124 7.61 9.32 14.42
C MET A 124 8.14 8.25 13.48
N THR A 125 8.74 7.23 14.05
CA THR A 125 9.21 6.03 13.34
C THR A 125 8.54 4.81 13.94
N ILE A 126 7.77 4.07 13.12
CA ILE A 126 7.08 2.84 13.51
C ILE A 126 7.70 1.69 12.73
N GLU A 127 8.15 0.66 13.43
CA GLU A 127 8.48 -0.62 12.81
C GLU A 127 7.26 -1.54 12.85
N VAL A 128 6.87 -2.07 11.71
CA VAL A 128 5.78 -3.05 11.59
C VAL A 128 6.37 -4.41 11.21
N ARG A 129 6.07 -5.41 12.01
CA ARG A 129 6.47 -6.81 11.82
C ARG A 129 5.24 -7.66 11.54
N THR A 130 4.89 -7.77 10.28
CA THR A 130 3.78 -8.58 9.78
C THR A 130 4.10 -9.07 8.36
N GLY A 131 3.53 -10.20 7.96
CA GLY A 131 3.78 -10.76 6.63
C GLY A 131 5.20 -11.27 6.43
N ASP A 132 5.77 -11.01 5.25
CA ASP A 132 7.02 -11.60 4.76
C ASP A 132 8.28 -10.78 5.08
N ALA A 133 8.16 -9.50 5.42
CA ALA A 133 9.28 -8.64 5.74
C ALA A 133 8.89 -7.51 6.71
N PRO A 134 9.83 -7.00 7.52
CA PRO A 134 9.57 -5.82 8.33
C PRO A 134 9.42 -4.57 7.45
N MET A 135 8.51 -3.68 7.86
CA MET A 135 8.27 -2.40 7.23
C MET A 135 8.55 -1.27 8.22
N THR A 136 9.05 -0.16 7.73
CA THR A 136 9.18 1.07 8.51
C THR A 136 8.19 2.10 7.97
N ILE A 137 7.37 2.64 8.86
CA ILE A 137 6.53 3.82 8.59
C ILE A 137 7.21 5.00 9.28
N GLU A 138 7.57 6.02 8.52
CA GLU A 138 8.25 7.21 9.03
C GLU A 138 7.45 8.46 8.73
N SER A 139 7.06 9.19 9.77
CA SER A 139 6.47 10.52 9.65
C SER A 139 7.56 11.57 9.85
N ARG A 140 7.76 12.43 8.84
CA ARG A 140 8.70 13.54 8.86
C ARG A 140 8.26 14.68 7.94
N ASN A 141 8.45 15.91 8.38
CA ASN A 141 8.09 17.11 7.61
C ASN A 141 6.62 17.08 7.13
N GLY A 142 5.72 16.56 7.97
CA GLY A 142 4.30 16.46 7.65
C GLY A 142 3.90 15.35 6.67
N GLN A 143 4.85 14.62 6.13
CA GLN A 143 4.60 13.51 5.19
C GLN A 143 4.88 12.16 5.84
N VAL A 144 4.25 11.11 5.31
CA VAL A 144 4.46 9.72 5.77
C VAL A 144 5.06 8.89 4.64
N TRP A 145 6.11 8.16 5.00
CA TRP A 145 6.86 7.27 4.11
C TRP A 145 6.75 5.83 4.60
N VAL A 146 6.69 4.88 3.69
CA VAL A 146 6.69 3.45 4.00
C VAL A 146 7.83 2.80 3.23
N GLU A 147 8.72 2.12 3.96
CA GLU A 147 9.90 1.50 3.37
C GLU A 147 10.03 0.04 3.82
N PRO A 148 10.42 -0.89 2.92
CA PRO A 148 10.60 -2.30 3.23
C PRO A 148 11.95 -2.55 3.92
N ARG A 149 12.08 -2.07 5.15
CA ARG A 149 13.28 -2.23 5.98
C ARG A 149 12.95 -2.23 7.46
N ARG A 150 13.87 -2.70 8.27
CA ARG A 150 13.81 -2.50 9.73
C ARG A 150 14.14 -1.06 10.09
N ALA A 151 13.44 -0.54 11.07
CA ALA A 151 13.78 0.74 11.67
C ALA A 151 15.03 0.59 12.56
N ARG A 152 15.94 1.56 12.47
CA ARG A 152 17.14 1.55 13.33
C ARG A 152 16.80 1.92 14.78
N TRP A 153 15.92 2.89 14.96
CA TRP A 153 15.47 3.41 16.24
C TRP A 153 13.95 3.69 16.16
N PRO A 154 13.11 2.66 16.29
CA PRO A 154 11.66 2.86 16.24
C PRO A 154 11.17 3.49 17.56
N ASP A 155 10.23 4.44 17.44
CA ASP A 155 9.44 4.94 18.56
C ASP A 155 8.40 3.90 18.98
N LEU A 156 7.90 3.13 18.00
CA LEU A 156 6.91 2.06 18.18
C LEU A 156 7.30 0.84 17.37
N VAL A 157 7.03 -0.36 17.92
CA VAL A 157 7.09 -1.62 17.18
C VAL A 157 5.74 -2.31 17.29
N LEU A 158 5.12 -2.55 16.14
CA LEU A 158 3.87 -3.30 16.02
C LEU A 158 4.18 -4.69 15.46
N THR A 159 3.77 -5.74 16.16
CA THR A 159 3.97 -7.12 15.70
C THR A 159 2.65 -7.88 15.78
N GLY A 160 2.23 -8.53 14.70
CA GLY A 160 0.98 -9.30 14.69
C GLY A 160 0.43 -9.56 13.31
N PRO A 161 -0.80 -10.12 13.23
CA PRO A 161 -1.47 -10.40 11.97
C PRO A 161 -1.85 -9.11 11.24
N PRO A 162 -1.93 -9.16 9.88
CA PRO A 162 -2.13 -7.97 9.04
C PRO A 162 -3.39 -7.16 9.37
N ASP A 163 -4.51 -7.84 9.61
CA ASP A 163 -5.79 -7.22 9.94
C ASP A 163 -5.72 -6.48 11.28
N GLY A 164 -5.09 -7.09 12.27
CA GLY A 164 -4.83 -6.47 13.57
C GLY A 164 -3.94 -5.24 13.45
N ILE A 165 -2.84 -5.32 12.67
CA ILE A 165 -1.96 -4.17 12.41
C ILE A 165 -2.71 -3.03 11.74
N VAL A 166 -3.48 -3.31 10.68
CA VAL A 166 -4.30 -2.30 10.00
C VAL A 166 -5.33 -1.69 10.98
N GLY A 167 -5.97 -2.53 11.81
CA GLY A 167 -6.90 -2.07 12.84
C GLY A 167 -6.26 -1.09 13.82
N VAL A 168 -5.02 -1.36 14.27
CA VAL A 168 -4.25 -0.45 15.14
C VAL A 168 -3.89 0.83 14.39
N LEU A 169 -3.40 0.75 13.17
CA LEU A 169 -2.98 1.92 12.39
C LEU A 169 -4.17 2.85 12.07
N THR A 170 -5.36 2.29 11.81
CA THR A 170 -6.59 3.06 11.54
C THR A 170 -7.25 3.62 12.81
N GLY A 171 -6.94 3.06 13.97
CA GLY A 171 -7.65 3.37 15.22
C GLY A 171 -8.96 2.61 15.41
N ALA A 172 -9.23 1.63 14.54
CA ALA A 172 -10.38 0.73 14.69
C ALA A 172 -10.21 -0.25 15.87
N LEU A 173 -8.97 -0.50 16.29
CA LEU A 173 -8.62 -1.29 17.46
C LEU A 173 -7.88 -0.41 18.48
N ASP A 174 -8.33 -0.44 19.71
CA ASP A 174 -7.58 0.03 20.86
C ASP A 174 -6.53 -1.01 21.29
N GLU A 175 -5.72 -0.70 22.29
CA GLU A 175 -4.62 -1.55 22.74
C GLU A 175 -5.10 -2.92 23.25
N THR A 176 -6.24 -2.95 23.97
CA THR A 176 -6.84 -4.18 24.48
C THR A 176 -7.35 -5.07 23.35
N SER A 177 -8.17 -4.51 22.47
CA SER A 177 -8.70 -5.24 21.30
C SER A 177 -7.61 -5.69 20.34
N ALA A 178 -6.53 -4.92 20.23
CA ALA A 178 -5.34 -5.29 19.44
C ALA A 178 -4.63 -6.49 20.05
N SER A 179 -4.45 -6.52 21.37
CA SER A 179 -3.86 -7.64 22.09
C SER A 179 -4.68 -8.91 21.92
N ASP A 180 -6.02 -8.82 22.01
CA ASP A 180 -6.93 -9.95 21.80
C ASP A 180 -6.84 -10.54 20.38
N ARG A 181 -6.45 -9.70 19.41
CA ARG A 181 -6.16 -10.11 18.03
C ARG A 181 -4.72 -10.51 17.77
N GLY A 182 -3.92 -10.70 18.83
CA GLY A 182 -2.53 -11.11 18.71
C GLY A 182 -1.57 -10.03 18.24
N VAL A 183 -1.93 -8.75 18.36
CA VAL A 183 -1.02 -7.64 18.10
C VAL A 183 -0.29 -7.24 19.38
N SER A 184 1.03 -7.24 19.32
CA SER A 184 1.92 -6.70 20.35
C SER A 184 2.35 -5.29 19.96
N ILE A 185 2.20 -4.36 20.89
CA ILE A 185 2.63 -2.96 20.76
C ILE A 185 3.76 -2.72 21.75
N GLN A 186 4.93 -2.34 21.27
CA GLN A 186 6.07 -1.94 22.09
C GLN A 186 6.37 -0.46 21.86
N GLY A 187 6.43 0.33 22.93
CA GLY A 187 6.56 1.77 22.91
C GLY A 187 5.28 2.47 23.37
N ASP A 188 5.20 3.78 23.16
CA ASP A 188 4.08 4.61 23.60
C ASP A 188 2.95 4.62 22.55
N ALA A 189 1.91 3.82 22.78
CA ALA A 189 0.75 3.71 21.88
C ALA A 189 -0.04 5.02 21.75
N ASP A 190 -0.03 5.89 22.77
CA ASP A 190 -0.74 7.18 22.74
C ASP A 190 -0.18 8.11 21.64
N ARG A 191 1.09 7.96 21.30
CA ARG A 191 1.71 8.69 20.20
C ARG A 191 1.09 8.36 18.85
N LEU A 192 0.56 7.15 18.66
CA LEU A 192 -0.14 6.76 17.44
C LEU A 192 -1.42 7.58 17.23
N ALA A 193 -2.10 7.93 18.32
CA ALA A 193 -3.29 8.78 18.27
C ALA A 193 -2.96 10.17 17.71
N GLN A 194 -1.77 10.70 18.00
CA GLN A 194 -1.31 12.00 17.49
C GLN A 194 -1.08 11.99 15.97
N LEU A 195 -0.70 10.84 15.39
CA LEU A 195 -0.58 10.70 13.94
C LEU A 195 -1.94 10.69 13.23
N ARG A 196 -2.98 10.22 13.92
CA ARG A 196 -4.35 10.05 13.39
C ARG A 196 -5.21 11.29 13.51
N SER A 197 -4.88 12.19 14.46
CA SER A 197 -5.68 13.39 14.68
C SER A 197 -5.60 14.30 13.44
N PRO A 198 -6.72 14.62 12.78
CA PRO A 198 -6.75 15.69 11.80
C PRO A 198 -6.47 17.00 12.51
N SER A 199 -5.60 17.80 11.96
CA SER A 199 -5.33 19.18 12.41
C SER A 199 -6.47 20.10 12.02
#